data_ec5ba51c46620f1f576fcc7d685d5cee
#
_entry.id   ec5ba51c46620f1f576fcc7d685d5cee
#
_cell.length_a   1.000
_cell.length_b   1.000
_cell.length_c   1.000
_cell.angle_alpha   90.00
_cell.angle_beta   90.00
_cell.angle_gamma   90.00
#
_symmetry.space_group_name_H-M   'P 1'
#
loop_
_entity.id
_entity.type
_entity.pdbx_description
1 polymer ?
#
loop_
_entity_poly.entity_id
_entity_poly.type
_entity_poly.pdbx_seq_one_letter_code
_entity_poly.pdbx_strand_id
1 'polypeptide(L)'
;MGWWSKIKRAVKAVVRAVVRAVVVIVTSPTKVWDLVFGWLGWPPKKLRLHIAVLRSPSGPLLTNLNDLKPSIDLLKQVLKDRCNVKVVAYSSGNKNDIDNWAQVLPDQAPAAALKVHCDIDAVWDEGGEAGEYFAQNTAGWVGSFIPISLSFPVTIFIVEEVVNKLGCAVPVFTDYATVAASVTTIKDSSTLAHEVAHRCNLWHFDRKNNLLYPDNSRTPPYWLMWWQRNLLRASRHVTYLF
;
A
#
# COMPACT_ATOMS: atom_id res chain seq x y z
N MET A 1 1.92 10.12 -28.49
CA MET A 1 2.37 10.68 -27.20
C MET A 1 3.67 11.45 -27.42
N GLY A 2 3.72 12.77 -27.13
CA GLY A 2 4.83 13.64 -27.49
C GLY A 2 6.08 13.41 -26.61
N TRP A 3 7.28 13.67 -27.17
CA TRP A 3 8.56 13.60 -26.49
C TRP A 3 8.60 14.38 -25.16
N TRP A 4 7.97 15.53 -25.07
CA TRP A 4 7.82 16.33 -23.86
C TRP A 4 7.10 15.62 -22.72
N SER A 5 6.12 14.77 -23.02
CA SER A 5 5.42 14.01 -21.96
C SER A 5 6.30 12.92 -21.35
N LYS A 6 7.19 12.32 -22.16
CA LYS A 6 8.18 11.33 -21.68
C LYS A 6 9.23 11.98 -20.77
N ILE A 7 9.73 13.17 -21.14
CA ILE A 7 10.69 13.91 -20.30
C ILE A 7 10.06 14.31 -18.97
N LYS A 8 8.85 14.88 -18.98
CA LYS A 8 8.16 15.26 -17.74
C LYS A 8 7.99 14.05 -16.81
N ARG A 9 7.66 12.88 -17.33
CA ARG A 9 7.53 11.64 -16.55
C ARG A 9 8.86 11.18 -15.95
N ALA A 10 9.92 11.18 -16.74
CA ALA A 10 11.24 10.81 -16.25
C ALA A 10 11.72 11.75 -15.14
N VAL A 11 11.54 13.07 -15.30
CA VAL A 11 11.86 14.06 -14.27
C VAL A 11 11.05 13.81 -13.00
N LYS A 12 9.75 13.52 -13.12
CA LYS A 12 8.89 13.19 -11.99
C LYS A 12 9.40 11.96 -11.23
N ALA A 13 9.75 10.88 -11.93
CA ALA A 13 10.27 9.67 -11.32
C ALA A 13 11.59 9.91 -10.57
N VAL A 14 12.51 10.68 -11.15
CA VAL A 14 13.77 11.04 -10.50
C VAL A 14 13.55 11.88 -9.24
N VAL A 15 12.71 12.90 -9.29
CA VAL A 15 12.39 13.73 -8.13
C VAL A 15 11.80 12.88 -7.00
N ARG A 16 10.86 11.97 -7.29
CA ARG A 16 10.32 11.05 -6.29
C ARG A 16 11.39 10.15 -5.68
N ALA A 17 12.28 9.60 -6.50
CA ALA A 17 13.37 8.76 -6.01
C ALA A 17 14.31 9.51 -5.07
N VAL A 18 14.67 10.75 -5.41
CA VAL A 18 15.51 11.62 -4.55
C VAL A 18 14.81 11.93 -3.23
N VAL A 19 13.55 12.32 -3.27
CA VAL A 19 12.78 12.62 -2.04
C VAL A 19 12.67 11.38 -1.15
N ARG A 20 12.39 10.23 -1.73
CA ARG A 20 12.37 8.94 -0.98
C ARG A 20 13.71 8.67 -0.31
N ALA A 21 14.82 8.86 -1.03
CA ALA A 21 16.16 8.68 -0.49
C ALA A 21 16.44 9.61 0.71
N VAL A 22 16.10 10.89 0.59
CA VAL A 22 16.27 11.89 1.67
C VAL A 22 15.48 11.47 2.92
N VAL A 23 14.21 11.07 2.76
CA VAL A 23 13.41 10.63 3.92
C VAL A 23 13.98 9.38 4.57
N VAL A 24 14.47 8.42 3.77
CA VAL A 24 15.16 7.23 4.29
C VAL A 24 16.37 7.64 5.14
N ILE A 25 17.18 8.57 4.67
CA ILE A 25 18.37 9.04 5.39
C ILE A 25 17.98 9.72 6.72
N VAL A 26 17.03 10.65 6.68
CA VAL A 26 16.56 11.39 7.88
C VAL A 26 15.95 10.47 8.94
N THR A 27 15.28 9.40 8.53
CA THR A 27 14.66 8.43 9.44
C THR A 27 15.54 7.24 9.79
N SER A 28 16.78 7.20 9.28
CA SER A 28 17.73 6.07 9.45
C SER A 28 18.01 5.67 10.89
N PRO A 29 18.24 6.58 11.86
CA PRO A 29 18.57 6.16 13.23
C PRO A 29 17.49 5.26 13.85
N THR A 30 16.21 5.63 13.66
CA THR A 30 15.09 4.83 14.18
C THR A 30 14.93 3.52 13.43
N LYS A 31 15.29 3.49 12.15
CA LYS A 31 15.22 2.27 11.32
C LYS A 31 16.30 1.28 11.65
N VAL A 32 17.52 1.73 11.96
CA VAL A 32 18.61 0.84 12.43
C VAL A 32 18.19 0.13 13.71
N TRP A 33 17.59 0.86 14.67
CA TRP A 33 17.03 0.24 15.87
C TRP A 33 16.00 -0.85 15.53
N ASP A 34 15.07 -0.57 14.63
CA ASP A 34 14.04 -1.53 14.27
C ASP A 34 14.58 -2.74 13.49
N LEU A 35 15.62 -2.56 12.68
CA LEU A 35 16.25 -3.67 11.99
C LEU A 35 16.88 -4.68 12.95
N VAL A 36 17.38 -4.22 14.10
CA VAL A 36 18.01 -5.07 15.09
C VAL A 36 17.01 -5.56 16.15
N PHE A 37 16.18 -4.67 16.68
CA PHE A 37 15.34 -4.91 17.85
C PHE A 37 13.84 -4.82 17.57
N GLY A 38 13.42 -4.62 16.31
CA GLY A 38 12.03 -4.44 15.94
C GLY A 38 11.12 -5.61 16.33
N TRP A 39 11.67 -6.81 16.45
CA TRP A 39 10.93 -8.00 16.90
C TRP A 39 10.41 -7.89 18.34
N LEU A 40 11.01 -7.03 19.17
CA LEU A 40 10.52 -6.70 20.52
C LEU A 40 9.21 -5.88 20.47
N GLY A 41 8.88 -5.29 19.32
CA GLY A 41 7.67 -4.47 19.17
C GLY A 41 7.70 -3.15 19.92
N TRP A 42 8.84 -2.71 20.45
CA TRP A 42 8.95 -1.46 21.23
C TRP A 42 9.87 -0.44 20.53
N PRO A 43 9.53 0.83 20.60
CA PRO A 43 8.25 1.41 21.03
C PRO A 43 7.12 1.19 20.00
N PRO A 44 5.83 1.38 20.39
CA PRO A 44 4.71 1.22 19.44
C PRO A 44 4.83 2.21 18.28
N LYS A 45 4.42 1.78 17.09
CA LYS A 45 4.46 2.57 15.86
C LYS A 45 3.09 2.69 15.20
N LYS A 46 3.01 3.52 14.17
CA LYS A 46 1.80 3.72 13.36
C LYS A 46 2.10 3.45 11.89
N LEU A 47 1.14 2.87 11.20
CA LEU A 47 1.05 2.79 9.75
C LEU A 47 -0.21 3.55 9.32
N ARG A 48 -0.06 4.46 8.36
CA ARG A 48 -1.21 5.16 7.78
C ARG A 48 -1.65 4.45 6.54
N LEU A 49 -2.94 4.14 6.49
CA LEU A 49 -3.58 3.48 5.36
C LEU A 49 -4.55 4.44 4.69
N HIS A 50 -4.48 4.51 3.37
CA HIS A 50 -5.45 5.14 2.50
C HIS A 50 -5.99 4.09 1.55
N ILE A 51 -7.31 4.00 1.41
CA ILE A 51 -7.95 3.08 0.46
C ILE A 51 -8.69 3.92 -0.56
N ALA A 52 -8.37 3.74 -1.83
CA ALA A 52 -9.02 4.40 -2.95
C ALA A 52 -9.87 3.37 -3.71
N VAL A 53 -11.18 3.47 -3.58
CA VAL A 53 -12.10 2.60 -4.34
C VAL A 53 -12.33 3.23 -5.71
N LEU A 54 -11.98 2.51 -6.77
CA LEU A 54 -12.20 2.96 -8.13
C LEU A 54 -13.64 2.74 -8.57
N ARG A 55 -14.00 3.47 -9.61
CA ARG A 55 -15.30 3.38 -10.27
C ARG A 55 -15.10 3.04 -11.74
N SER A 56 -15.86 2.09 -12.24
CA SER A 56 -15.94 1.84 -13.68
C SER A 56 -16.49 3.06 -14.41
N PRO A 57 -16.05 3.37 -15.63
CA PRO A 57 -16.49 4.54 -16.41
C PRO A 57 -18.00 4.66 -16.58
N SER A 58 -18.71 3.55 -16.58
CA SER A 58 -20.17 3.50 -16.77
C SER A 58 -20.91 2.78 -15.63
N GLY A 59 -20.24 2.47 -14.53
CA GLY A 59 -20.74 1.58 -13.50
C GLY A 59 -20.79 2.17 -12.10
N PRO A 60 -21.34 1.39 -11.15
CA PRO A 60 -21.29 1.68 -9.74
C PRO A 60 -19.86 1.62 -9.19
N LEU A 61 -19.69 1.94 -7.92
CA LEU A 61 -18.49 1.65 -7.17
C LEU A 61 -18.15 0.15 -7.23
N LEU A 62 -16.88 -0.17 -7.38
CA LEU A 62 -16.42 -1.56 -7.43
C LEU A 62 -16.68 -2.33 -6.14
N THR A 63 -16.70 -1.61 -5.01
CA THR A 63 -17.06 -2.16 -3.69
C THR A 63 -17.43 -1.03 -2.74
N ASN A 64 -17.94 -1.37 -1.57
CA ASN A 64 -18.21 -0.41 -0.52
C ASN A 64 -17.32 -0.62 0.71
N LEU A 65 -17.29 0.36 1.62
CA LEU A 65 -16.44 0.34 2.81
C LEU A 65 -16.80 -0.77 3.80
N ASN A 66 -18.08 -1.09 3.91
CA ASN A 66 -18.53 -2.13 4.85
C ASN A 66 -18.01 -3.50 4.43
N ASP A 67 -17.94 -3.75 3.12
CA ASP A 67 -17.43 -5.02 2.58
C ASP A 67 -15.91 -5.15 2.78
N LEU A 68 -15.19 -4.02 2.82
CA LEU A 68 -13.74 -3.97 3.09
C LEU A 68 -13.40 -4.07 4.59
N LYS A 69 -14.37 -3.83 5.47
CA LYS A 69 -14.13 -3.80 6.92
C LYS A 69 -13.47 -5.06 7.47
N PRO A 70 -13.87 -6.29 7.11
CA PRO A 70 -13.20 -7.50 7.59
C PRO A 70 -11.70 -7.54 7.24
N SER A 71 -11.33 -7.10 6.02
CA SER A 71 -9.92 -7.04 5.59
C SER A 71 -9.13 -5.98 6.34
N ILE A 72 -9.74 -4.82 6.61
CA ILE A 72 -9.13 -3.74 7.40
C ILE A 72 -8.93 -4.19 8.86
N ASP A 73 -9.93 -4.83 9.46
CA ASP A 73 -9.86 -5.29 10.84
C ASP A 73 -8.81 -6.40 11.00
N LEU A 74 -8.70 -7.32 10.04
CA LEU A 74 -7.63 -8.32 10.03
C LEU A 74 -6.25 -7.66 9.93
N LEU A 75 -6.06 -6.70 9.03
CA LEU A 75 -4.81 -5.95 8.90
C LEU A 75 -4.44 -5.27 10.24
N LYS A 76 -5.40 -4.57 10.88
CA LYS A 76 -5.21 -3.93 12.19
C LYS A 76 -4.76 -4.94 13.23
N GLN A 77 -5.45 -6.08 13.32
CA GLN A 77 -5.16 -7.13 14.27
C GLN A 77 -3.75 -7.70 14.05
N VAL A 78 -3.45 -8.15 12.83
CA VAL A 78 -2.16 -8.79 12.54
C VAL A 78 -1.00 -7.84 12.81
N LEU A 79 -1.06 -6.59 12.35
CA LEU A 79 0.04 -5.64 12.58
C LEU A 79 0.16 -5.24 14.05
N LYS A 80 -0.94 -5.11 14.77
CA LYS A 80 -0.91 -4.83 16.21
C LYS A 80 -0.30 -6.00 16.99
N ASP A 81 -0.80 -7.21 16.76
CA ASP A 81 -0.42 -8.39 17.55
C ASP A 81 1.00 -8.87 17.23
N ARG A 82 1.42 -8.79 15.98
CA ARG A 82 2.73 -9.31 15.53
C ARG A 82 3.85 -8.27 15.58
N CYS A 83 3.54 -6.99 15.37
CA CYS A 83 4.56 -5.96 15.20
C CYS A 83 4.41 -4.78 16.19
N ASN A 84 3.35 -4.73 16.99
CA ASN A 84 2.94 -3.57 17.77
C ASN A 84 2.88 -2.30 16.92
N VAL A 85 2.27 -2.42 15.73
CA VAL A 85 2.01 -1.32 14.80
C VAL A 85 0.51 -1.06 14.76
N LYS A 86 0.09 0.16 15.12
CA LYS A 86 -1.30 0.61 15.01
C LYS A 86 -1.55 1.09 13.59
N VAL A 87 -2.50 0.46 12.90
CA VAL A 87 -3.00 0.97 11.61
C VAL A 87 -4.00 2.08 11.87
N VAL A 88 -3.81 3.22 11.24
CA VAL A 88 -4.67 4.41 11.34
C VAL A 88 -5.07 4.88 9.96
N ALA A 89 -6.27 5.44 9.82
CA ALA A 89 -6.69 6.05 8.57
C ALA A 89 -5.81 7.25 8.22
N TYR A 90 -5.48 7.40 6.94
CA TYR A 90 -4.92 8.63 6.42
C TYR A 90 -6.07 9.56 6.05
N SER A 91 -6.22 10.65 6.81
CA SER A 91 -7.20 11.69 6.52
C SER A 91 -6.51 12.86 5.79
N SER A 92 -7.00 13.23 4.63
CA SER A 92 -6.53 14.37 3.86
C SER A 92 -7.00 15.73 4.43
N GLY A 93 -7.16 15.85 5.74
CA GLY A 93 -7.41 17.12 6.42
C GLY A 93 -8.85 17.35 6.93
N ASN A 94 -9.80 16.48 6.63
CA ASN A 94 -11.14 16.56 7.22
C ASN A 94 -11.15 15.79 8.55
N LYS A 95 -10.96 16.50 9.65
CA LYS A 95 -10.85 15.93 11.02
C LYS A 95 -12.11 15.17 11.49
N ASN A 96 -13.21 15.26 10.77
CA ASN A 96 -14.47 14.61 11.11
C ASN A 96 -14.60 13.18 10.56
N ASP A 97 -13.68 12.74 9.69
CA ASP A 97 -13.69 11.43 9.06
C ASP A 97 -12.60 10.51 9.63
N ILE A 98 -12.54 10.38 10.94
CA ILE A 98 -11.55 9.51 11.63
C ILE A 98 -11.73 8.03 11.22
N ASP A 99 -12.91 7.66 10.75
CA ASP A 99 -13.24 6.30 10.31
C ASP A 99 -13.31 6.13 8.78
N ASN A 100 -13.03 7.16 8.00
CA ASN A 100 -13.11 7.08 6.53
C ASN A 100 -11.81 6.51 5.95
N TRP A 101 -11.73 5.18 5.96
CA TRP A 101 -10.59 4.40 5.46
C TRP A 101 -10.51 4.40 3.94
N ALA A 102 -11.62 4.68 3.25
CA ALA A 102 -11.67 4.64 1.82
C ALA A 102 -12.24 5.93 1.25
N GLN A 103 -11.61 6.41 0.21
CA GLN A 103 -12.07 7.51 -0.60
C GLN A 103 -12.56 6.96 -1.95
N VAL A 104 -13.71 7.43 -2.37
CA VAL A 104 -14.14 7.26 -3.75
C VAL A 104 -13.44 8.33 -4.58
N LEU A 105 -12.64 7.91 -5.55
CA LEU A 105 -12.06 8.88 -6.48
C LEU A 105 -13.17 9.39 -7.41
N PRO A 106 -13.33 10.72 -7.53
CA PRO A 106 -14.43 11.32 -8.28
C PRO A 106 -14.31 11.06 -9.78
N ASP A 107 -13.08 10.96 -10.29
CA ASP A 107 -12.80 10.80 -11.70
C ASP A 107 -12.88 9.33 -12.13
N GLN A 108 -13.28 9.13 -13.37
CA GLN A 108 -13.31 7.82 -13.99
C GLN A 108 -11.88 7.30 -14.12
N ALA A 109 -11.63 6.11 -13.56
CA ALA A 109 -10.35 5.47 -13.76
C ALA A 109 -10.20 5.03 -15.23
N PRO A 110 -9.02 5.19 -15.84
CA PRO A 110 -8.77 4.66 -17.17
C PRO A 110 -8.86 3.12 -17.15
N ALA A 111 -9.27 2.52 -18.26
CA ALA A 111 -9.45 1.06 -18.36
C ALA A 111 -8.19 0.28 -17.93
N ALA A 112 -7.02 0.80 -18.22
CA ALA A 112 -5.75 0.20 -17.80
C ALA A 112 -5.56 0.18 -16.27
N ALA A 113 -6.15 1.12 -15.53
CA ALA A 113 -6.11 1.14 -14.06
C ALA A 113 -7.18 0.25 -13.42
N LEU A 114 -8.22 -0.13 -14.16
CA LEU A 114 -9.25 -1.05 -13.67
C LEU A 114 -8.80 -2.51 -13.79
N LYS A 115 -8.02 -2.84 -14.82
CA LYS A 115 -7.48 -4.20 -15.03
C LYS A 115 -5.96 -4.17 -15.01
N VAL A 116 -5.39 -4.58 -13.89
CA VAL A 116 -3.96 -4.48 -13.59
C VAL A 116 -3.24 -5.79 -13.89
N HIS A 117 -2.13 -5.69 -14.61
CA HIS A 117 -1.17 -6.77 -14.78
C HIS A 117 -0.06 -6.65 -13.73
N CYS A 118 0.16 -7.71 -12.95
CA CYS A 118 1.18 -7.75 -11.90
C CYS A 118 2.38 -8.58 -12.35
N ASP A 119 3.13 -8.06 -13.28
CA ASP A 119 4.38 -8.62 -13.76
C ASP A 119 5.54 -7.61 -13.58
N ILE A 120 6.76 -8.09 -13.83
CA ILE A 120 7.97 -7.25 -13.67
C ILE A 120 7.94 -6.07 -14.64
N ASP A 121 7.31 -6.23 -15.80
CA ASP A 121 7.20 -5.16 -16.79
C ASP A 121 6.25 -4.06 -16.31
N ALA A 122 5.26 -4.39 -15.49
CA ALA A 122 4.40 -3.40 -14.82
C ALA A 122 5.19 -2.45 -13.90
N VAL A 123 6.35 -2.85 -13.40
CA VAL A 123 7.26 -1.98 -12.62
C VAL A 123 7.81 -0.85 -13.49
N TRP A 124 8.11 -1.16 -14.75
CA TRP A 124 8.62 -0.20 -15.72
C TRP A 124 7.51 0.60 -16.39
N ASP A 125 6.27 0.13 -16.26
CA ASP A 125 5.08 0.76 -16.80
C ASP A 125 4.52 1.90 -15.90
N GLU A 126 5.28 2.35 -14.89
CA GLU A 126 4.99 3.64 -14.22
C GLU A 126 4.91 4.81 -15.23
N GLY A 127 5.37 4.59 -16.45
CA GLY A 127 5.19 5.47 -17.59
C GLY A 127 3.89 5.26 -18.37
N GLY A 128 3.14 4.19 -18.09
CA GLY A 128 1.85 3.92 -18.70
C GLY A 128 0.71 4.72 -18.06
N GLU A 129 -0.46 4.63 -18.68
CA GLU A 129 -1.66 5.35 -18.24
C GLU A 129 -2.09 4.94 -16.82
N ALA A 130 -2.02 3.64 -16.52
CA ALA A 130 -2.34 3.10 -15.20
C ALA A 130 -1.36 3.60 -14.12
N GLY A 131 -0.08 3.52 -14.37
CA GLY A 131 0.95 3.96 -13.42
C GLY A 131 0.89 5.47 -13.17
N GLU A 132 0.65 6.28 -14.19
CA GLU A 132 0.45 7.72 -14.02
C GLU A 132 -0.79 8.03 -13.18
N TYR A 133 -1.90 7.34 -13.43
CA TYR A 133 -3.12 7.48 -12.66
C TYR A 133 -2.92 7.13 -11.20
N PHE A 134 -2.34 5.96 -10.89
CA PHE A 134 -2.06 5.57 -9.50
C PHE A 134 -1.10 6.53 -8.81
N ALA A 135 -0.06 6.96 -9.50
CA ALA A 135 0.92 7.88 -8.96
C ALA A 135 0.33 9.25 -8.62
N GLN A 136 -0.60 9.76 -9.43
CA GLN A 136 -1.29 11.04 -9.18
C GLN A 136 -2.27 10.97 -8.02
N ASN A 137 -2.89 9.79 -7.80
CA ASN A 137 -3.91 9.58 -6.78
C ASN A 137 -3.35 8.92 -5.50
N THR A 138 -2.03 8.71 -5.42
CA THR A 138 -1.40 8.17 -4.21
C THR A 138 -1.40 9.20 -3.09
N ALA A 139 -1.96 8.83 -1.94
CA ALA A 139 -2.07 9.70 -0.78
C ALA A 139 -0.69 10.15 -0.25
N GLY A 140 -0.64 11.36 0.33
CA GLY A 140 0.58 11.91 0.91
C GLY A 140 1.50 12.62 -0.09
N TRP A 141 1.11 12.74 -1.36
CA TRP A 141 1.83 13.49 -2.38
C TRP A 141 0.99 14.65 -2.90
N VAL A 142 1.57 15.85 -2.96
CA VAL A 142 0.97 17.00 -3.66
C VAL A 142 1.51 17.04 -5.07
N GLY A 143 0.60 17.00 -6.05
CA GLY A 143 0.97 17.07 -7.47
C GLY A 143 1.98 16.01 -7.91
N SER A 144 2.02 14.87 -7.23
CA SER A 144 2.96 13.78 -7.46
C SER A 144 4.44 14.09 -7.16
N PHE A 145 4.77 15.22 -6.54
CA PHE A 145 6.15 15.68 -6.38
C PHE A 145 6.60 15.92 -4.95
N ILE A 146 5.69 16.41 -4.08
CA ILE A 146 6.05 16.87 -2.74
C ILE A 146 5.35 15.98 -1.72
N PRO A 147 6.09 15.24 -0.86
CA PRO A 147 5.47 14.53 0.26
C PRO A 147 4.97 15.54 1.27
N ILE A 148 3.70 15.49 1.61
CA ILE A 148 3.10 16.35 2.64
C ILE A 148 3.53 15.90 4.04
N SER A 149 4.03 14.68 4.16
CA SER A 149 4.32 14.07 5.45
C SER A 149 5.59 13.23 5.36
N LEU A 150 6.43 13.30 6.41
CA LEU A 150 7.57 12.39 6.58
C LEU A 150 7.15 10.93 6.82
N SER A 151 5.85 10.68 7.00
CA SER A 151 5.27 9.35 7.08
C SER A 151 4.48 9.08 5.80
N PHE A 152 5.05 8.32 4.88
CA PHE A 152 4.36 7.92 3.66
C PHE A 152 3.18 6.98 3.99
N PRO A 153 1.92 7.38 3.73
CA PRO A 153 0.80 6.46 3.84
C PRO A 153 0.95 5.33 2.81
N VAL A 154 0.47 4.15 3.12
CA VAL A 154 0.24 3.11 2.11
C VAL A 154 -1.09 3.40 1.44
N THR A 155 -1.11 3.54 0.13
CA THR A 155 -2.35 3.66 -0.64
C THR A 155 -2.71 2.31 -1.24
N ILE A 156 -3.94 1.85 -1.02
CA ILE A 156 -4.48 0.65 -1.65
C ILE A 156 -5.57 1.09 -2.64
N PHE A 157 -5.37 0.79 -3.90
CA PHE A 157 -6.39 0.97 -4.93
C PHE A 157 -7.22 -0.31 -5.05
N ILE A 158 -8.53 -0.19 -4.87
CA ILE A 158 -9.45 -1.29 -5.17
C ILE A 158 -9.79 -1.19 -6.65
N VAL A 159 -9.34 -2.18 -7.41
CA VAL A 159 -9.48 -2.29 -8.87
C VAL A 159 -10.48 -3.38 -9.23
N GLU A 160 -10.95 -3.39 -10.47
CA GLU A 160 -11.88 -4.40 -10.95
C GLU A 160 -11.23 -5.79 -10.98
N GLU A 161 -10.03 -5.87 -11.54
CA GLU A 161 -9.29 -7.12 -11.70
C GLU A 161 -7.77 -6.91 -11.53
N VAL A 162 -7.13 -7.83 -10.81
CA VAL A 162 -5.68 -8.06 -10.91
C VAL A 162 -5.50 -9.40 -11.62
N VAL A 163 -4.93 -9.37 -12.81
CA VAL A 163 -4.88 -10.54 -13.71
C VAL A 163 -4.15 -11.71 -13.03
N ASN A 164 -4.85 -12.83 -12.93
CA ASN A 164 -4.38 -14.07 -12.28
C ASN A 164 -4.02 -13.97 -10.79
N LYS A 165 -4.40 -12.87 -10.11
CA LYS A 165 -4.10 -12.62 -8.70
C LYS A 165 -5.24 -11.87 -8.03
N LEU A 166 -5.21 -11.80 -6.68
CA LEU A 166 -6.14 -10.99 -5.91
C LEU A 166 -5.57 -9.64 -5.52
N GLY A 167 -4.26 -9.47 -5.59
CA GLY A 167 -3.58 -8.23 -5.28
C GLY A 167 -2.23 -8.12 -5.95
N CYS A 168 -1.69 -6.91 -5.96
CA CYS A 168 -0.38 -6.63 -6.51
C CYS A 168 0.30 -5.49 -5.76
N ALA A 169 1.46 -5.75 -5.21
CA ALA A 169 2.34 -4.73 -4.66
C ALA A 169 3.76 -4.96 -5.14
N VAL A 170 4.33 -3.97 -5.79
CA VAL A 170 5.72 -4.00 -6.21
C VAL A 170 6.59 -3.41 -5.10
N PRO A 171 7.34 -4.21 -4.33
CA PRO A 171 8.12 -3.72 -3.20
C PRO A 171 9.13 -2.65 -3.63
N VAL A 172 9.36 -1.67 -2.75
CA VAL A 172 10.40 -0.63 -2.86
C VAL A 172 10.09 0.52 -3.82
N PHE A 173 9.44 0.29 -4.96
CA PHE A 173 9.33 1.28 -6.03
C PHE A 173 8.10 2.19 -5.96
N THR A 174 6.99 1.73 -5.37
CA THR A 174 5.75 2.51 -5.30
C THR A 174 5.27 2.69 -3.86
N ASP A 175 4.40 3.66 -3.59
CA ASP A 175 3.75 3.88 -2.30
C ASP A 175 2.29 3.39 -2.32
N TYR A 176 1.92 2.61 -3.33
CA TYR A 176 0.60 2.03 -3.50
C TYR A 176 0.67 0.53 -3.81
N ALA A 177 -0.44 -0.13 -3.58
CA ALA A 177 -0.71 -1.49 -4.06
C ALA A 177 -2.13 -1.53 -4.62
N THR A 178 -2.44 -2.56 -5.40
CA THR A 178 -3.77 -2.80 -5.94
C THR A 178 -4.35 -4.07 -5.37
N VAL A 179 -5.66 -4.09 -5.14
CA VAL A 179 -6.41 -5.25 -4.65
C VAL A 179 -7.68 -5.36 -5.48
N ALA A 180 -7.97 -6.55 -6.00
CA ALA A 180 -9.17 -6.80 -6.79
C ALA A 180 -10.43 -6.69 -5.92
N ALA A 181 -11.48 -6.07 -6.43
CA ALA A 181 -12.76 -5.94 -5.71
C ALA A 181 -13.38 -7.31 -5.37
N SER A 182 -13.04 -8.35 -6.13
CA SER A 182 -13.49 -9.72 -5.88
C SER A 182 -13.11 -10.28 -4.50
N VAL A 183 -12.08 -9.72 -3.83
CA VAL A 183 -11.70 -10.14 -2.45
C VAL A 183 -12.86 -10.02 -1.47
N THR A 184 -13.75 -9.05 -1.66
CA THR A 184 -14.93 -8.87 -0.81
C THR A 184 -15.98 -9.95 -1.08
N THR A 185 -16.15 -10.35 -2.32
CA THR A 185 -17.10 -11.39 -2.74
C THR A 185 -16.68 -12.78 -2.28
N ILE A 186 -15.40 -13.12 -2.45
CA ILE A 186 -14.85 -14.42 -2.00
C ILE A 186 -14.53 -14.45 -0.51
N LYS A 187 -14.78 -13.35 0.22
CA LYS A 187 -14.51 -13.20 1.66
C LYS A 187 -13.05 -13.45 2.05
N ASP A 188 -12.10 -13.19 1.14
CA ASP A 188 -10.68 -13.21 1.49
C ASP A 188 -10.29 -11.92 2.22
N SER A 189 -10.20 -12.00 3.53
CA SER A 189 -9.78 -10.86 4.36
C SER A 189 -8.25 -10.71 4.43
N SER A 190 -7.46 -11.68 3.98
CA SER A 190 -6.01 -11.69 4.16
C SER A 190 -5.24 -10.96 3.06
N THR A 191 -5.78 -10.82 1.86
CA THR A 191 -5.08 -10.21 0.72
C THR A 191 -4.71 -8.75 0.99
N LEU A 192 -5.59 -7.94 1.57
CA LEU A 192 -5.26 -6.56 1.93
C LEU A 192 -4.02 -6.48 2.84
N ALA A 193 -3.98 -7.31 3.88
CA ALA A 193 -2.87 -7.34 4.82
C ALA A 193 -1.57 -7.83 4.16
N HIS A 194 -1.67 -8.79 3.25
CA HIS A 194 -0.57 -9.31 2.44
C HIS A 194 0.07 -8.20 1.57
N GLU A 195 -0.74 -7.46 0.82
CA GLU A 195 -0.25 -6.39 -0.04
C GLU A 195 0.34 -5.21 0.75
N VAL A 196 -0.27 -4.85 1.88
CA VAL A 196 0.31 -3.85 2.80
C VAL A 196 1.66 -4.31 3.35
N ALA A 197 1.81 -5.59 3.66
CA ALA A 197 3.08 -6.14 4.13
C ALA A 197 4.17 -6.09 3.04
N HIS A 198 3.83 -6.33 1.78
CA HIS A 198 4.74 -6.10 0.64
C HIS A 198 5.16 -4.63 0.54
N ARG A 199 4.24 -3.67 0.76
CA ARG A 199 4.59 -2.24 0.82
C ARG A 199 5.58 -1.93 1.94
N CYS A 200 5.57 -2.73 2.99
CA CYS A 200 6.53 -2.65 4.10
C CYS A 200 7.80 -3.47 3.86
N ASN A 201 8.17 -3.74 2.61
CA ASN A 201 9.38 -4.44 2.16
C ASN A 201 9.45 -5.92 2.54
N LEU A 202 8.34 -6.57 2.79
CA LEU A 202 8.31 -8.01 3.01
C LEU A 202 8.18 -8.77 1.69
N TRP A 203 8.87 -9.90 1.60
CA TRP A 203 8.85 -10.81 0.47
C TRP A 203 8.06 -12.06 0.81
N HIS A 204 7.62 -12.80 -0.21
CA HIS A 204 6.95 -14.08 -0.03
C HIS A 204 7.76 -15.03 0.85
N PHE A 205 7.04 -15.84 1.63
CA PHE A 205 7.62 -16.82 2.54
C PHE A 205 6.79 -18.10 2.50
N ASP A 206 7.43 -19.22 2.18
CA ASP A 206 6.75 -20.49 1.91
C ASP A 206 6.34 -21.22 3.20
N ARG A 207 5.35 -20.67 3.89
CA ARG A 207 4.62 -21.32 4.99
C ARG A 207 3.17 -20.85 5.00
N LYS A 208 2.21 -21.76 4.94
CA LYS A 208 0.76 -21.46 4.83
C LYS A 208 0.21 -20.54 5.91
N ASN A 209 0.77 -20.59 7.12
CA ASN A 209 0.36 -19.71 8.22
C ASN A 209 1.16 -18.39 8.27
N ASN A 210 2.09 -18.16 7.35
CA ASN A 210 2.74 -16.86 7.21
C ASN A 210 1.85 -15.92 6.40
N LEU A 211 1.76 -14.65 6.82
CA LEU A 211 0.99 -13.64 6.09
C LEU A 211 1.48 -13.49 4.64
N LEU A 212 2.76 -13.72 4.38
CA LEU A 212 3.41 -13.60 3.07
C LEU A 212 3.45 -14.91 2.27
N TYR A 213 2.67 -15.92 2.63
CA TYR A 213 2.53 -17.10 1.78
C TYR A 213 1.93 -16.68 0.43
N PRO A 214 2.53 -17.08 -0.69
CA PRO A 214 2.18 -16.52 -2.00
C PRO A 214 0.78 -16.89 -2.50
N ASP A 215 0.24 -18.00 -2.02
CA ASP A 215 -1.07 -18.48 -2.41
C ASP A 215 -2.18 -17.94 -1.49
N ASN A 216 -3.40 -17.86 -2.02
CA ASN A 216 -4.60 -17.44 -1.28
C ASN A 216 -5.08 -18.48 -0.26
N SER A 217 -4.46 -19.67 -0.20
CA SER A 217 -4.71 -20.71 0.80
C SER A 217 -4.06 -20.43 2.16
N ARG A 218 -3.70 -19.18 2.44
CA ARG A 218 -3.19 -18.74 3.75
C ARG A 218 -4.15 -19.11 4.88
N THR A 219 -3.60 -19.64 5.96
CA THR A 219 -4.39 -20.09 7.12
C THR A 219 -4.04 -19.32 8.39
N PRO A 220 -5.05 -18.86 9.15
CA PRO A 220 -4.81 -18.26 10.45
C PRO A 220 -4.29 -19.32 11.48
N PRO A 221 -3.63 -18.87 12.57
CA PRO A 221 -3.24 -17.49 12.85
C PRO A 221 -2.08 -17.03 11.97
N TYR A 222 -2.22 -15.84 11.38
CA TYR A 222 -1.17 -15.31 10.50
C TYR A 222 0.08 -14.93 11.27
N TRP A 223 1.21 -15.50 10.85
CA TRP A 223 2.51 -15.27 11.46
C TRP A 223 3.39 -14.36 10.62
N LEU A 224 4.30 -13.69 11.33
CA LEU A 224 5.46 -13.02 10.75
C LEU A 224 6.71 -13.50 11.50
N MET A 225 7.74 -13.87 10.77
CA MET A 225 9.03 -14.21 11.34
C MET A 225 9.66 -12.99 12.04
N TRP A 226 10.55 -13.19 12.99
CA TRP A 226 11.18 -12.09 13.71
C TRP A 226 11.84 -11.07 12.77
N TRP A 227 12.55 -11.51 11.74
CA TRP A 227 13.17 -10.64 10.75
C TRP A 227 12.13 -9.90 9.88
N GLN A 228 10.99 -10.52 9.56
CA GLN A 228 9.89 -9.86 8.86
C GLN A 228 9.32 -8.73 9.71
N ARG A 229 9.18 -8.92 11.03
CA ARG A 229 8.75 -7.87 11.96
C ARG A 229 9.74 -6.70 11.97
N ASN A 230 11.04 -7.00 11.98
CA ASN A 230 12.09 -5.98 11.92
C ASN A 230 11.99 -5.16 10.64
N LEU A 231 11.94 -5.82 9.48
CA LEU A 231 11.83 -5.16 8.18
C LEU A 231 10.56 -4.31 8.08
N LEU A 232 9.41 -4.86 8.51
CA LEU A 232 8.13 -4.14 8.50
C LEU A 232 8.24 -2.85 9.34
N ARG A 233 8.77 -2.95 10.55
CA ARG A 233 8.91 -1.80 11.45
C ARG A 233 9.93 -0.77 10.97
N ALA A 234 10.97 -1.22 10.25
CA ALA A 234 11.97 -0.35 9.61
C ALA A 234 11.47 0.28 8.29
N SER A 235 10.30 -0.12 7.80
CA SER A 235 9.73 0.43 6.58
C SER A 235 9.47 1.94 6.70
N ARG A 236 9.57 2.65 5.55
CA ARG A 236 9.22 4.09 5.47
C ARG A 236 7.76 4.38 5.80
N HIS A 237 6.88 3.38 5.66
CA HIS A 237 5.45 3.50 5.94
C HIS A 237 5.11 3.35 7.42
N VAL A 238 6.05 2.87 8.24
CA VAL A 238 5.86 2.59 9.66
C VAL A 238 6.69 3.56 10.49
N THR A 239 6.03 4.47 11.20
CA THR A 239 6.68 5.60 11.87
C THR A 239 6.22 5.76 13.30
N TYR A 240 7.02 6.50 14.11
CA TYR A 240 6.65 6.97 15.45
C TYR A 240 5.82 8.25 15.39
N LEU A 241 5.87 8.96 14.27
CA LEU A 241 5.31 10.31 14.15
C LEU A 241 3.79 10.25 13.97
N PHE A 242 3.13 11.18 14.65
CA PHE A 242 1.73 11.62 14.73
C PHE A 242 0.63 10.79 14.10
#